data_92e9456b9e6e60c15af56cc304e4905d
#
_entry.id   92e9456b9e6e60c15af56cc304e4905d
#
_cell.length_a   1.000
_cell.length_b   1.000
_cell.length_c   1.000
_cell.angle_alpha   90.00
_cell.angle_beta   90.00
_cell.angle_gamma   90.00
#
_symmetry.space_group_name_H-M   'P 1'
#
loop_
_entity.id
_entity.type
_entity.pdbx_description
1 polymer ?
#
loop_
_entity_poly.entity_id
_entity_poly.type
_entity_poly.pdbx_seq_one_letter_code
_entity_poly.pdbx_strand_id
1 'polypeptide(L)'
;SAASDVYKRQLDEQGRLTKVFGGAVEKINGVSTTELSVSQKADVNTEEKKKIAMYAARLVVPNDFIYIDAGTTTEYLIDYLEEKTATYVTNAVTHARKLAIAGFKVILIGGELKGITEAVVGNQAIITIDRMNFNKGFFGTNGITEKSGFTTPDINEALVKETAFAHCHFKYILTDSSKFGETSAVTFGSINEATII
;
A
#
# COMPACT_ATOMS: atom_id res chain seq x y z
N SER A 1 -3.50 -26.65 -14.24
CA SER A 1 -4.18 -27.92 -13.93
C SER A 1 -4.24 -28.10 -12.40
N ALA A 2 -5.22 -28.87 -11.90
CA ALA A 2 -5.38 -29.11 -10.46
C ALA A 2 -4.09 -29.60 -9.77
N ALA A 3 -3.32 -30.46 -10.43
CA ALA A 3 -2.02 -30.94 -9.92
C ALA A 3 -0.99 -29.80 -9.79
N SER A 4 -0.97 -28.87 -10.74
CA SER A 4 -0.10 -27.69 -10.69
C SER A 4 -0.49 -26.75 -9.52
N ASP A 5 -1.77 -26.65 -9.22
CA ASP A 5 -2.26 -25.78 -8.13
C ASP A 5 -1.98 -26.38 -6.75
N VAL A 6 -2.04 -27.71 -6.61
CA VAL A 6 -1.66 -28.41 -5.38
C VAL A 6 -0.16 -28.26 -5.13
N TYR A 7 0.68 -28.41 -6.16
CA TYR A 7 2.13 -28.27 -6.04
C TYR A 7 2.53 -26.83 -5.68
N LYS A 8 1.91 -25.82 -6.30
CA LYS A 8 2.12 -24.41 -5.96
C LYS A 8 1.74 -24.10 -4.53
N ARG A 9 0.63 -24.70 -4.03
CA ARG A 9 0.21 -24.53 -2.64
C ARG A 9 1.21 -25.13 -1.66
N GLN A 10 1.73 -26.33 -1.94
CA GLN A 10 2.78 -26.96 -1.11
C GLN A 10 4.06 -26.12 -1.05
N LEU A 11 4.47 -25.52 -2.18
CA LEU A 11 5.66 -24.68 -2.23
C LEU A 11 5.43 -23.33 -1.50
N ASP A 12 4.22 -22.82 -1.52
CA ASP A 12 3.82 -21.61 -0.77
C ASP A 12 3.82 -21.88 0.75
N GLU A 13 3.22 -23.01 1.17
CA GLU A 13 3.27 -23.47 2.58
C GLU A 13 4.69 -23.73 3.09
N GLN A 14 5.60 -24.17 2.20
CA GLN A 14 7.03 -24.32 2.51
C GLN A 14 7.81 -23.00 2.45
N GLY A 15 7.16 -21.90 2.14
CA GLY A 15 7.80 -20.58 2.01
C GLY A 15 8.76 -20.46 0.83
N ARG A 16 8.65 -21.32 -0.19
CA ARG A 16 9.52 -21.36 -1.38
C ARG A 16 9.02 -20.55 -2.55
N LEU A 17 7.73 -20.23 -2.56
CA LEU A 17 7.13 -19.31 -3.54
C LEU A 17 5.96 -18.57 -2.91
N THR A 18 5.55 -17.48 -3.56
CA THR A 18 4.32 -16.74 -3.21
C THR A 18 3.32 -16.92 -4.34
N LYS A 19 2.12 -17.41 -4.01
CA LYS A 19 1.03 -17.56 -4.96
C LYS A 19 0.47 -16.19 -5.32
N VAL A 20 0.32 -15.90 -6.61
CA VAL A 20 -0.27 -14.67 -7.14
C VAL A 20 -1.36 -15.02 -8.14
N PHE A 21 -2.24 -14.05 -8.46
CA PHE A 21 -3.25 -14.24 -9.49
C PHE A 21 -2.60 -14.57 -10.84
N GLY A 22 -3.02 -15.71 -11.42
CA GLY A 22 -2.46 -16.20 -12.68
C GLY A 22 -1.11 -16.91 -12.60
N GLY A 23 -0.50 -17.07 -11.40
CA GLY A 23 0.81 -17.69 -11.28
C GLY A 23 1.33 -17.92 -9.87
N ALA A 24 2.65 -17.98 -9.76
CA ALA A 24 3.40 -18.00 -8.53
C ALA A 24 4.77 -17.35 -8.78
N VAL A 25 5.30 -16.67 -7.78
CA VAL A 25 6.62 -16.04 -7.81
C VAL A 25 7.53 -16.80 -6.84
N GLU A 26 8.75 -17.07 -7.25
CA GLU A 26 9.75 -17.70 -6.38
C GLU A 26 10.05 -16.80 -5.18
N LYS A 27 10.00 -17.37 -3.98
CA LYS A 27 10.42 -16.67 -2.77
C LYS A 27 11.95 -16.72 -2.70
N ILE A 28 12.59 -15.65 -3.10
CA ILE A 28 14.02 -15.49 -3.00
C ILE A 28 14.34 -15.18 -1.53
N ASN A 29 15.11 -16.04 -0.87
CA ASN A 29 15.67 -15.73 0.43
C ASN A 29 16.61 -14.53 0.29
N GLY A 30 16.12 -13.31 0.59
CA GLY A 30 16.88 -12.09 0.43
C GLY A 30 16.01 -10.86 0.15
N VAL A 31 16.61 -9.85 -0.45
CA VAL A 31 15.95 -8.60 -0.81
C VAL A 31 15.16 -8.76 -2.10
N SER A 32 13.86 -8.54 -2.08
CA SER A 32 13.01 -8.56 -3.28
C SER A 32 13.12 -7.23 -4.04
N THR A 33 13.44 -7.35 -5.34
CA THR A 33 13.42 -6.24 -6.30
C THR A 33 12.24 -6.33 -7.27
N THR A 34 11.43 -7.40 -7.14
CA THR A 34 10.31 -7.66 -8.04
C THR A 34 9.06 -6.93 -7.56
N GLU A 35 8.49 -6.12 -8.43
CA GLU A 35 7.21 -5.47 -8.21
C GLU A 35 6.08 -6.23 -8.90
N LEU A 36 5.10 -6.64 -8.11
CA LEU A 36 3.89 -7.27 -8.63
C LEU A 36 2.91 -6.18 -9.06
N SER A 37 2.23 -6.40 -10.19
CA SER A 37 1.18 -5.50 -10.65
C SER A 37 -0.02 -5.45 -9.67
N VAL A 38 -0.84 -4.40 -9.79
CA VAL A 38 -2.10 -4.27 -9.03
C VAL A 38 -2.98 -5.51 -9.25
N SER A 39 -3.13 -5.96 -10.50
CA SER A 39 -3.93 -7.14 -10.83
C SER A 39 -3.42 -8.44 -10.19
N GLN A 40 -2.11 -8.61 -10.07
CA GLN A 40 -1.51 -9.78 -9.41
C GLN A 40 -1.72 -9.78 -7.89
N LYS A 41 -1.82 -8.59 -7.28
CA LYS A 41 -2.01 -8.41 -5.83
C LYS A 41 -3.48 -8.38 -5.43
N ALA A 42 -4.40 -8.04 -6.34
CA ALA A 42 -5.80 -7.75 -6.02
C ALA A 42 -6.51 -8.91 -5.32
N ASP A 43 -6.33 -10.14 -5.82
CA ASP A 43 -7.05 -11.32 -5.34
C ASP A 43 -6.28 -12.14 -4.27
N VAL A 44 -5.14 -11.62 -3.80
CA VAL A 44 -4.34 -12.28 -2.76
C VAL A 44 -4.73 -11.74 -1.39
N ASN A 45 -4.99 -12.64 -0.42
CA ASN A 45 -5.33 -12.33 0.98
C ASN A 45 -6.51 -11.35 1.13
N THR A 46 -7.51 -11.46 0.26
CA THR A 46 -8.65 -10.53 0.15
C THR A 46 -9.39 -10.36 1.47
N GLU A 47 -9.65 -11.44 2.21
CA GLU A 47 -10.39 -11.39 3.47
C GLU A 47 -9.60 -10.68 4.58
N GLU A 48 -8.28 -10.88 4.65
CA GLU A 48 -7.43 -10.12 5.57
C GLU A 48 -7.44 -8.63 5.23
N LYS A 49 -7.24 -8.29 3.95
CA LYS A 49 -7.25 -6.91 3.47
C LYS A 49 -8.56 -6.17 3.78
N LYS A 50 -9.70 -6.84 3.63
CA LYS A 50 -11.01 -6.28 3.98
C LYS A 50 -11.12 -6.00 5.48
N LYS A 51 -10.68 -6.92 6.34
CA LYS A 51 -10.70 -6.73 7.80
C LYS A 51 -9.82 -5.55 8.22
N ILE A 52 -8.61 -5.48 7.66
CA ILE A 52 -7.67 -4.37 7.86
C ILE A 52 -8.32 -3.04 7.44
N ALA A 53 -8.89 -2.99 6.25
CA ALA A 53 -9.55 -1.82 5.69
C ALA A 53 -10.74 -1.36 6.54
N MET A 54 -11.60 -2.28 6.98
CA MET A 54 -12.72 -1.98 7.87
C MET A 54 -12.27 -1.37 9.20
N TYR A 55 -11.19 -1.89 9.79
CA TYR A 55 -10.64 -1.33 11.01
C TYR A 55 -10.05 0.07 10.76
N ALA A 56 -9.24 0.21 9.73
CA ALA A 56 -8.59 1.47 9.39
C ALA A 56 -9.59 2.60 9.07
N ALA A 57 -10.71 2.28 8.40
CA ALA A 57 -11.74 3.26 8.10
C ALA A 57 -12.35 3.92 9.35
N ARG A 58 -12.44 3.18 10.46
CA ARG A 58 -12.96 3.71 11.75
C ARG A 58 -12.05 4.72 12.43
N LEU A 59 -10.79 4.80 11.99
CA LEU A 59 -9.81 5.75 12.53
C LEU A 59 -9.97 7.16 11.95
N VAL A 60 -10.74 7.29 10.87
CA VAL A 60 -11.01 8.58 10.22
C VAL A 60 -12.05 9.34 11.03
N VAL A 61 -11.75 10.61 11.31
CA VAL A 61 -12.63 11.50 12.07
C VAL A 61 -12.99 12.76 11.26
N PRO A 62 -14.05 13.50 11.64
CA PRO A 62 -14.48 14.71 10.92
C PRO A 62 -13.34 15.72 10.72
N ASN A 63 -13.29 16.28 9.49
CA ASN A 63 -12.33 17.30 9.06
C ASN A 63 -10.86 16.83 8.99
N ASP A 64 -10.60 15.55 9.05
CA ASP A 64 -9.25 15.01 8.81
C ASP A 64 -8.72 15.40 7.42
N PHE A 65 -7.42 15.67 7.34
CA PHE A 65 -6.67 15.78 6.08
C PHE A 65 -5.78 14.54 5.98
N ILE A 66 -6.11 13.64 5.04
CA ILE A 66 -5.63 12.26 5.03
C ILE A 66 -4.86 11.96 3.76
N TYR A 67 -3.71 11.29 3.90
CA TYR A 67 -3.01 10.69 2.79
C TYR A 67 -3.35 9.19 2.68
N ILE A 68 -3.73 8.75 1.46
CA ILE A 68 -3.93 7.33 1.13
C ILE A 68 -2.95 6.96 0.01
N ASP A 69 -2.02 6.09 0.35
CA ASP A 69 -1.00 5.59 -0.54
C ASP A 69 -1.55 4.60 -1.59
N ALA A 70 -0.89 4.49 -2.73
CA ALA A 70 -1.23 3.51 -3.75
C ALA A 70 -0.99 2.08 -3.26
N GLY A 71 -1.97 1.21 -3.43
CA GLY A 71 -1.86 -0.21 -3.07
C GLY A 71 -3.21 -0.90 -2.97
N THR A 72 -3.22 -2.22 -3.08
CA THR A 72 -4.48 -2.99 -3.07
C THR A 72 -5.16 -3.01 -1.70
N THR A 73 -4.40 -3.03 -0.59
CA THR A 73 -4.99 -2.98 0.75
C THR A 73 -5.58 -1.61 1.05
N THR A 74 -4.88 -0.54 0.65
CA THR A 74 -5.37 0.84 0.79
C THR A 74 -6.54 1.14 -0.16
N GLU A 75 -6.67 0.43 -1.27
CA GLU A 75 -7.85 0.52 -2.13
C GLU A 75 -9.09 -0.01 -1.43
N TYR A 76 -9.00 -1.15 -0.72
CA TYR A 76 -10.13 -1.66 0.08
C TYR A 76 -10.57 -0.70 1.18
N LEU A 77 -9.67 0.12 1.74
CA LEU A 77 -10.03 1.14 2.72
C LEU A 77 -11.15 2.05 2.21
N ILE A 78 -11.11 2.42 0.92
CA ILE A 78 -12.07 3.35 0.32
C ILE A 78 -13.50 2.80 0.38
N ASP A 79 -13.68 1.48 0.27
CA ASP A 79 -14.99 0.83 0.29
C ASP A 79 -15.69 0.92 1.65
N TYR A 80 -14.94 1.20 2.72
CA TYR A 80 -15.45 1.27 4.08
C TYR A 80 -15.42 2.69 4.68
N LEU A 81 -14.96 3.69 3.91
CA LEU A 81 -14.97 5.08 4.34
C LEU A 81 -16.39 5.64 4.40
N GLU A 82 -16.70 6.35 5.49
CA GLU A 82 -17.99 7.01 5.70
C GLU A 82 -17.86 8.52 5.87
N GLU A 83 -16.70 9.01 6.35
CA GLU A 83 -16.51 10.40 6.74
C GLU A 83 -16.38 11.33 5.52
N LYS A 84 -17.43 12.11 5.26
CA LYS A 84 -17.54 13.02 4.11
C LYS A 84 -16.94 14.41 4.32
N THR A 85 -16.68 14.80 5.56
CA THR A 85 -16.08 16.13 5.86
C THR A 85 -14.56 16.10 5.77
N ALA A 86 -13.95 14.90 5.80
CA ALA A 86 -12.52 14.72 5.59
C ALA A 86 -12.11 15.01 4.13
N THR A 87 -10.86 15.42 3.96
CA THR A 87 -10.23 15.58 2.63
C THR A 87 -9.20 14.48 2.45
N TYR A 88 -9.31 13.73 1.37
CA TYR A 88 -8.44 12.61 1.04
C TYR A 88 -7.47 13.01 -0.06
N VAL A 89 -6.20 12.79 0.17
CA VAL A 89 -5.11 13.01 -0.79
C VAL A 89 -4.53 11.67 -1.17
N THR A 90 -4.30 11.42 -2.45
CA THR A 90 -3.73 10.16 -2.91
C THR A 90 -2.85 10.36 -4.13
N ASN A 91 -1.85 9.50 -4.28
CA ASN A 91 -1.04 9.38 -5.50
C ASN A 91 -1.53 8.24 -6.41
N ALA A 92 -2.66 7.59 -6.09
CA ALA A 92 -3.21 6.50 -6.90
C ALA A 92 -4.41 6.99 -7.72
N VAL A 93 -4.34 6.84 -9.05
CA VAL A 93 -5.41 7.27 -9.98
C VAL A 93 -6.71 6.51 -9.71
N THR A 94 -6.63 5.20 -9.51
CA THR A 94 -7.78 4.35 -9.20
C THR A 94 -8.44 4.75 -7.88
N HIS A 95 -7.65 5.04 -6.84
CA HIS A 95 -8.15 5.51 -5.53
C HIS A 95 -8.88 6.85 -5.67
N ALA A 96 -8.27 7.82 -6.38
CA ALA A 96 -8.87 9.13 -6.58
C ALA A 96 -10.21 9.04 -7.32
N ARG A 97 -10.28 8.21 -8.36
CA ARG A 97 -11.51 7.96 -9.11
C ARG A 97 -12.59 7.33 -8.20
N LYS A 98 -12.24 6.33 -7.42
CA LYS A 98 -13.14 5.63 -6.49
C LYS A 98 -13.71 6.58 -5.43
N LEU A 99 -12.84 7.38 -4.80
CA LEU A 99 -13.21 8.40 -3.82
C LEU A 99 -14.15 9.46 -4.42
N ALA A 100 -13.83 9.98 -5.60
CA ALA A 100 -14.64 11.01 -6.27
C ALA A 100 -16.04 10.49 -6.63
N ILE A 101 -16.15 9.28 -7.18
CA ILE A 101 -17.44 8.65 -7.51
C ILE A 101 -18.28 8.42 -6.24
N ALA A 102 -17.64 8.04 -5.14
CA ALA A 102 -18.30 7.87 -3.85
C ALA A 102 -18.68 9.20 -3.15
N GLY A 103 -18.36 10.35 -3.76
CA GLY A 103 -18.73 11.67 -3.25
C GLY A 103 -17.84 12.19 -2.13
N PHE A 104 -16.62 11.71 -2.02
CA PHE A 104 -15.62 12.25 -1.10
C PHE A 104 -14.85 13.42 -1.72
N LYS A 105 -14.39 14.35 -0.88
CA LYS A 105 -13.47 15.40 -1.30
C LYS A 105 -12.07 14.78 -1.46
N VAL A 106 -11.56 14.76 -2.69
CA VAL A 106 -10.30 14.12 -3.03
C VAL A 106 -9.37 15.07 -3.78
N ILE A 107 -8.08 14.96 -3.48
CA ILE A 107 -6.98 15.60 -4.20
C ILE A 107 -6.09 14.49 -4.75
N LEU A 108 -5.98 14.41 -6.08
CA LEU A 108 -5.04 13.53 -6.76
C LEU A 108 -3.72 14.27 -6.94
N ILE A 109 -2.63 13.68 -6.46
CA ILE A 109 -1.28 14.19 -6.65
C ILE A 109 -0.89 14.02 -8.12
N GLY A 110 -0.38 15.09 -8.72
CA GLY A 110 0.13 15.08 -10.10
C GLY A 110 1.58 14.59 -10.18
N GLY A 111 1.96 14.10 -11.37
CA GLY A 111 3.31 13.60 -11.66
C GLY A 111 3.32 12.56 -12.76
N GLU A 112 4.32 11.68 -12.77
CA GLU A 112 4.44 10.59 -13.73
C GLU A 112 3.61 9.38 -13.28
N LEU A 113 2.77 8.85 -14.16
CA LEU A 113 1.95 7.66 -13.88
C LEU A 113 2.73 6.39 -14.19
N LYS A 114 2.97 5.58 -13.18
CA LYS A 114 3.56 4.26 -13.30
C LYS A 114 2.48 3.21 -13.59
N GLY A 115 2.50 2.63 -14.80
CA GLY A 115 1.43 1.76 -15.29
C GLY A 115 1.27 0.44 -14.52
N ILE A 116 2.34 -0.11 -13.94
CA ILE A 116 2.30 -1.40 -13.20
C ILE A 116 1.51 -1.28 -11.89
N THR A 117 1.68 -0.19 -11.18
CA THR A 117 1.08 0.03 -9.84
C THR A 117 0.00 1.09 -9.85
N GLU A 118 -0.24 1.75 -10.99
CA GLU A 118 -1.18 2.86 -11.16
C GLU A 118 -0.94 4.02 -10.17
N ALA A 119 0.31 4.10 -9.69
CA ALA A 119 0.78 5.12 -8.78
C ALA A 119 1.43 6.29 -9.52
N VAL A 120 1.12 7.50 -9.07
CA VAL A 120 1.83 8.70 -9.49
C VAL A 120 3.11 8.83 -8.69
N VAL A 121 4.23 9.03 -9.38
CA VAL A 121 5.58 9.14 -8.83
C VAL A 121 6.32 10.34 -9.42
N GLY A 122 7.57 10.50 -9.03
CA GLY A 122 8.47 11.49 -9.57
C GLY A 122 8.50 12.80 -8.78
N ASN A 123 9.38 13.69 -9.22
CA ASN A 123 9.74 14.90 -8.47
C ASN A 123 8.55 15.85 -8.24
N GLN A 124 7.64 15.96 -9.21
CA GLN A 124 6.44 16.79 -9.09
C GLN A 124 5.53 16.30 -7.94
N ALA A 125 5.38 14.98 -7.80
CA ALA A 125 4.61 14.39 -6.70
C ALA A 125 5.25 14.70 -5.35
N ILE A 126 6.56 14.50 -5.24
CA ILE A 126 7.34 14.78 -4.03
C ILE A 126 7.21 16.26 -3.61
N ILE A 127 7.45 17.21 -4.53
CA ILE A 127 7.35 18.65 -4.24
C ILE A 127 5.94 19.05 -3.80
N THR A 128 4.92 18.42 -4.37
CA THR A 128 3.52 18.72 -3.99
C THR A 128 3.21 18.21 -2.59
N ILE A 129 3.61 16.97 -2.27
CA ILE A 129 3.37 16.34 -0.96
C ILE A 129 4.17 17.04 0.14
N ASP A 130 5.39 17.48 -0.14
CA ASP A 130 6.29 18.17 0.80
C ASP A 130 5.70 19.48 1.37
N ARG A 131 4.70 20.04 0.70
CA ARG A 131 3.96 21.23 1.13
C ARG A 131 2.67 20.93 1.91
N MET A 132 2.37 19.65 2.14
CA MET A 132 1.16 19.21 2.82
C MET A 132 1.48 18.69 4.22
N ASN A 133 0.53 18.83 5.14
CA ASN A 133 0.63 18.29 6.49
C ASN A 133 -0.62 17.48 6.79
N PHE A 134 -0.47 16.19 6.96
CA PHE A 134 -1.58 15.26 7.12
C PHE A 134 -1.85 14.93 8.59
N ASN A 135 -3.13 14.87 8.97
CA ASN A 135 -3.53 14.31 10.26
C ASN A 135 -3.18 12.82 10.31
N LYS A 136 -3.49 12.09 9.24
CA LYS A 136 -3.28 10.65 9.14
C LYS A 136 -2.77 10.27 7.76
N GLY A 137 -1.95 9.21 7.70
CA GLY A 137 -1.57 8.56 6.48
C GLY A 137 -1.79 7.06 6.56
N PHE A 138 -2.35 6.49 5.50
CA PHE A 138 -2.55 5.05 5.35
C PHE A 138 -1.67 4.54 4.20
N PHE A 139 -0.73 3.67 4.53
CA PHE A 139 0.31 3.21 3.63
C PHE A 139 0.26 1.71 3.43
N GLY A 140 0.53 1.26 2.21
CA GLY A 140 0.86 -0.12 1.93
C GLY A 140 2.37 -0.36 2.06
N THR A 141 2.75 -1.63 2.25
CA THR A 141 4.16 -2.05 2.24
C THR A 141 4.33 -3.40 1.54
N ASN A 142 5.52 -3.67 1.03
CA ASN A 142 5.86 -4.96 0.43
C ASN A 142 6.61 -5.87 1.41
N GLY A 143 7.22 -5.31 2.45
CA GLY A 143 7.92 -6.08 3.46
C GLY A 143 8.09 -5.30 4.76
N ILE A 144 8.17 -6.05 5.87
CA ILE A 144 8.34 -5.54 7.23
C ILE A 144 9.34 -6.39 7.96
N THR A 145 10.43 -5.78 8.45
CA THR A 145 11.36 -6.41 9.38
C THR A 145 11.84 -5.38 10.42
N GLU A 146 12.25 -5.84 11.59
CA GLU A 146 12.84 -4.95 12.61
C GLU A 146 14.07 -4.21 12.07
N LYS A 147 14.90 -4.90 11.29
CA LYS A 147 16.14 -4.36 10.75
C LYS A 147 15.92 -3.33 9.65
N SER A 148 14.99 -3.60 8.72
CA SER A 148 14.81 -2.79 7.50
C SER A 148 13.58 -1.88 7.55
N GLY A 149 12.73 -2.02 8.58
CA GLY A 149 11.49 -1.25 8.66
C GLY A 149 10.49 -1.63 7.58
N PHE A 150 9.80 -0.64 7.04
CA PHE A 150 8.83 -0.78 5.95
C PHE A 150 9.52 -0.60 4.61
N THR A 151 9.35 -1.57 3.71
CA THR A 151 10.10 -1.63 2.45
C THR A 151 9.20 -1.79 1.22
N THR A 152 9.68 -1.28 0.09
CA THR A 152 9.06 -1.39 -1.23
C THR A 152 10.14 -1.64 -2.30
N PRO A 153 9.83 -2.30 -3.45
CA PRO A 153 10.86 -2.63 -4.45
C PRO A 153 11.38 -1.44 -5.25
N ASP A 154 10.54 -0.43 -5.50
CA ASP A 154 10.82 0.68 -6.42
C ASP A 154 11.23 1.95 -5.69
N ILE A 155 12.36 2.54 -6.10
CA ILE A 155 12.90 3.76 -5.48
C ILE A 155 11.99 4.97 -5.66
N ASN A 156 11.34 5.12 -6.82
CA ASN A 156 10.48 6.27 -7.08
C ASN A 156 9.20 6.22 -6.23
N GLU A 157 8.64 5.02 -6.02
CA GLU A 157 7.53 4.83 -5.08
C GLU A 157 7.97 5.02 -3.63
N ALA A 158 9.17 4.54 -3.28
CA ALA A 158 9.72 4.72 -1.95
C ALA A 158 9.86 6.20 -1.59
N LEU A 159 10.37 7.04 -2.49
CA LEU A 159 10.53 8.47 -2.27
C LEU A 159 9.20 9.20 -2.06
N VAL A 160 8.17 8.84 -2.80
CA VAL A 160 6.80 9.39 -2.60
C VAL A 160 6.23 8.94 -1.25
N LYS A 161 6.37 7.65 -0.92
CA LYS A 161 5.92 7.10 0.37
C LYS A 161 6.65 7.77 1.54
N GLU A 162 7.97 7.86 1.49
CA GLU A 162 8.81 8.47 2.53
C GLU A 162 8.41 9.93 2.76
N THR A 163 8.23 10.71 1.69
CA THR A 163 7.82 12.10 1.80
C THR A 163 6.45 12.23 2.46
N ALA A 164 5.45 11.48 2.01
CA ALA A 164 4.12 11.51 2.61
C ALA A 164 4.14 11.00 4.06
N PHE A 165 4.91 9.94 4.33
CA PHE A 165 5.08 9.36 5.65
C PHE A 165 5.66 10.36 6.65
N ALA A 166 6.68 11.12 6.25
CA ALA A 166 7.28 12.16 7.07
C ALA A 166 6.31 13.30 7.42
N HIS A 167 5.34 13.58 6.55
CA HIS A 167 4.37 14.66 6.70
C HIS A 167 3.06 14.25 7.38
N CYS A 168 2.95 13.00 7.87
CA CYS A 168 1.79 12.51 8.62
C CYS A 168 2.01 12.60 10.13
N HIS A 169 1.00 13.10 10.87
CA HIS A 169 1.02 13.09 12.34
C HIS A 169 0.80 11.65 12.86
N PHE A 170 -0.23 10.97 12.40
CA PHE A 170 -0.44 9.54 12.65
C PHE A 170 -0.19 8.73 11.39
N LYS A 171 0.59 7.67 11.51
CA LYS A 171 1.02 6.82 10.40
C LYS A 171 0.52 5.41 10.61
N TYR A 172 -0.20 4.88 9.64
CA TYR A 172 -0.76 3.53 9.68
C TYR A 172 -0.27 2.72 8.48
N ILE A 173 0.30 1.55 8.76
CA ILE A 173 0.67 0.58 7.73
C ILE A 173 -0.42 -0.46 7.64
N LEU A 174 -1.10 -0.52 6.50
CA LEU A 174 -2.13 -1.51 6.20
C LEU A 174 -1.50 -2.70 5.50
N THR A 175 -1.40 -3.81 6.21
CA THR A 175 -0.66 -4.96 5.70
C THR A 175 -1.22 -6.29 6.17
N ASP A 176 -1.28 -7.25 5.27
CA ASP A 176 -1.59 -8.64 5.62
C ASP A 176 -0.35 -9.36 6.19
N SER A 177 -0.60 -10.52 6.80
CA SER A 177 0.42 -11.32 7.49
C SER A 177 1.60 -11.77 6.61
N SER A 178 1.41 -11.84 5.29
CA SER A 178 2.46 -12.30 4.36
C SER A 178 3.64 -11.35 4.19
N LYS A 179 3.54 -10.11 4.69
CA LYS A 179 4.60 -9.09 4.54
C LYS A 179 5.61 -9.09 5.68
N PHE A 180 5.29 -9.74 6.80
CA PHE A 180 6.22 -9.87 7.92
C PHE A 180 7.38 -10.83 7.58
N GLY A 181 8.58 -10.40 7.92
CA GLY A 181 9.82 -11.12 7.62
C GLY A 181 10.34 -10.93 6.18
N GLU A 182 9.58 -10.26 5.32
CA GLU A 182 10.00 -9.95 3.95
C GLU A 182 10.74 -8.61 3.91
N THR A 183 11.73 -8.50 3.02
CA THR A 183 12.47 -7.26 2.78
C THR A 183 12.49 -6.97 1.28
N SER A 184 12.09 -5.75 0.91
CA SER A 184 12.22 -5.23 -0.46
C SER A 184 13.40 -4.25 -0.55
N ALA A 185 13.73 -3.82 -1.77
CA ALA A 185 14.98 -3.11 -2.07
C ALA A 185 15.14 -1.77 -1.34
N VAL A 186 14.05 -1.05 -1.05
CA VAL A 186 14.11 0.33 -0.53
C VAL A 186 13.25 0.48 0.72
N THR A 187 13.83 1.00 1.79
CA THR A 187 13.12 1.37 3.02
C THR A 187 12.49 2.76 2.86
N PHE A 188 11.26 2.94 3.34
CA PHE A 188 10.58 4.24 3.36
C PHE A 188 10.15 4.71 4.77
N GLY A 189 10.28 3.88 5.78
CA GLY A 189 9.96 4.23 7.17
C GLY A 189 10.46 3.20 8.17
N SER A 190 10.64 3.63 9.41
CA SER A 190 11.04 2.76 10.52
C SER A 190 9.82 2.11 11.18
N ILE A 191 10.00 0.89 11.69
CA ILE A 191 8.92 0.15 12.35
C ILE A 191 8.34 0.88 13.59
N ASN A 192 9.16 1.69 14.25
CA ASN A 192 8.77 2.43 15.45
C ASN A 192 7.98 3.73 15.15
N GLU A 193 7.87 4.11 13.89
CA GLU A 193 7.24 5.38 13.49
C GLU A 193 5.76 5.24 13.11
N ALA A 194 5.24 4.03 13.02
CA ALA A 194 3.87 3.79 12.58
C ALA A 194 3.18 2.68 13.36
N THR A 195 1.85 2.73 13.36
CA THR A 195 1.00 1.64 13.83
C THR A 195 0.72 0.68 12.68
N ILE A 196 0.94 -0.61 12.89
CA ILE A 196 0.62 -1.66 11.92
C ILE A 196 -0.80 -2.17 12.19
N ILE A 197 -1.59 -2.29 11.14
CA ILE A 197 -2.96 -2.79 11.16
C ILE A 197 -3.07 -4.02 10.25
#